data_4e04bed27952ce3c63f12d131a531a79
#
_entry.id   4e04bed27952ce3c63f12d131a531a79
#
_cell.length_a   1.000
_cell.length_b   1.000
_cell.length_c   1.000
_cell.angle_alpha   90.00
_cell.angle_beta   90.00
_cell.angle_gamma   90.00
#
_symmetry.space_group_name_H-M   'P 1'
#
loop_
_entity.id
_entity.type
_entity.pdbx_description
1 polymer ?
#
loop_
_entity_poly.entity_id
_entity_poly.type
_entity_poly.pdbx_seq_one_letter_code
_entity_poly.pdbx_strand_id
1 'polypeptide(L)'
;MAEDWAADVRKYSPNADDAAIKGIVRHCGIALQKRDSSLVSFSDKSETDRVRDGFMKKKLGLTDSDADLDAALADVGKTMHADRTKNRVTVYYLLAEKYGKLDLFR
;
A
#
# COMPACT_ATOMS: atom_id res chain seq x y z
N MET A 1 18.87 3.73 10.73
CA MET A 1 19.05 3.58 9.28
C MET A 1 17.68 3.54 8.61
N ALA A 2 17.55 4.27 7.56
CA ALA A 2 16.28 4.31 6.84
C ALA A 2 16.04 2.98 6.11
N GLU A 3 14.81 2.53 6.13
CA GLU A 3 14.38 1.39 5.33
C GLU A 3 14.48 1.74 3.85
N ASP A 4 14.84 0.77 3.03
CA ASP A 4 14.79 0.94 1.58
C ASP A 4 13.41 0.51 1.09
N TRP A 5 12.45 1.42 1.22
CA TRP A 5 11.06 1.16 0.80
C TRP A 5 10.98 0.86 -0.70
N ALA A 6 11.83 1.52 -1.49
CA ALA A 6 11.82 1.34 -2.94
C ALA A 6 12.27 -0.08 -3.33
N ALA A 7 13.27 -0.62 -2.64
CA ALA A 7 13.73 -2.00 -2.92
C ALA A 7 12.61 -3.00 -2.68
N ASP A 8 11.84 -2.83 -1.61
CA ASP A 8 10.72 -3.71 -1.31
C ASP A 8 9.63 -3.62 -2.38
N VAL A 9 9.28 -2.39 -2.80
CA VAL A 9 8.29 -2.19 -3.87
C VAL A 9 8.75 -2.88 -5.15
N ARG A 10 10.03 -2.77 -5.49
CA ARG A 10 10.57 -3.32 -6.74
C ARG A 10 10.60 -4.84 -6.75
N LYS A 11 10.48 -5.52 -5.63
CA LYS A 11 10.32 -6.98 -5.62
C LYS A 11 9.04 -7.39 -6.34
N TYR A 12 8.03 -6.54 -6.33
CA TYR A 12 6.71 -6.81 -6.92
C TYR A 12 6.44 -5.98 -8.17
N SER A 13 7.11 -4.85 -8.31
CA SER A 13 6.97 -3.95 -9.46
C SER A 13 8.36 -3.46 -9.86
N PRO A 14 9.09 -4.23 -10.70
CA PRO A 14 10.49 -3.89 -11.05
C PRO A 14 10.67 -2.53 -11.68
N ASN A 15 9.65 -2.02 -12.36
CA ASN A 15 9.68 -0.72 -13.02
C ASN A 15 9.01 0.37 -12.19
N ALA A 16 8.96 0.21 -10.87
CA ALA A 16 8.27 1.13 -9.99
C ALA A 16 8.79 2.56 -10.13
N ASP A 17 7.86 3.51 -10.08
CA ASP A 17 8.13 4.95 -10.22
C ASP A 17 8.67 5.51 -8.90
N ASP A 18 9.94 5.94 -8.90
CA ASP A 18 10.59 6.51 -7.71
C ASP A 18 9.83 7.71 -7.16
N ALA A 19 9.32 8.59 -8.02
CA ALA A 19 8.58 9.77 -7.57
C ALA A 19 7.31 9.37 -6.83
N ALA A 20 6.59 8.36 -7.36
CA ALA A 20 5.40 7.83 -6.70
C ALA A 20 5.74 7.16 -5.37
N ILE A 21 6.83 6.39 -5.32
CA ILE A 21 7.27 5.77 -4.07
C ILE A 21 7.56 6.84 -3.01
N LYS A 22 8.29 7.88 -3.38
CA LYS A 22 8.59 8.98 -2.46
C LYS A 22 7.34 9.67 -1.96
N GLY A 23 6.36 9.88 -2.84
CA GLY A 23 5.09 10.47 -2.46
C GLY A 23 4.30 9.59 -1.49
N ILE A 24 4.31 8.28 -1.70
CA ILE A 24 3.64 7.34 -0.81
C ILE A 24 4.34 7.30 0.55
N VAL A 25 5.68 7.29 0.58
CA VAL A 25 6.45 7.35 1.83
C VAL A 25 6.07 8.61 2.61
N ARG A 26 5.98 9.75 1.91
CA ARG A 26 5.58 11.01 2.53
C ARG A 26 4.15 10.96 3.06
N HIS A 27 3.25 10.33 2.32
CA HIS A 27 1.86 10.14 2.74
C HIS A 27 1.76 9.27 4.00
N CYS A 28 2.54 8.19 4.07
CA CYS A 28 2.55 7.32 5.24
C CYS A 28 3.15 8.02 6.47
N GLY A 29 4.18 8.85 6.25
CA GLY A 29 4.74 9.72 7.27
C GLY A 29 5.03 9.03 8.60
N ILE A 30 4.32 9.45 9.64
CA ILE A 30 4.51 8.97 11.01
C ILE A 30 4.32 7.45 11.13
N ALA A 31 3.45 6.86 10.30
CA ALA A 31 3.22 5.41 10.35
C ALA A 31 4.49 4.60 10.11
N LEU A 32 5.45 5.16 9.36
CA LEU A 32 6.70 4.46 9.06
C LEU A 32 7.73 4.55 10.17
N GLN A 33 7.51 5.39 11.18
CA GLN A 33 8.44 5.55 12.30
C GLN A 33 8.36 4.40 13.29
N LYS A 34 7.24 3.66 13.30
CA LYS A 34 7.05 2.50 14.17
C LYS A 34 6.92 1.26 13.32
N ARG A 35 7.58 0.18 13.75
CA ARG A 35 7.55 -1.07 13.01
C ARG A 35 6.12 -1.56 12.77
N ASP A 36 5.29 -1.58 13.81
CA ASP A 36 3.93 -2.12 13.71
C ASP A 36 3.09 -1.34 12.69
N SER A 37 3.16 -0.02 12.71
CA SER A 37 2.37 0.80 11.80
C SER A 37 2.98 0.91 10.41
N SER A 38 4.26 0.54 10.25
CA SER A 38 4.88 0.47 8.92
C SER A 38 4.46 -0.77 8.14
N LEU A 39 3.80 -1.72 8.80
CA LEU A 39 3.34 -2.97 8.19
C LEU A 39 1.82 -2.99 8.14
N VAL A 40 1.27 -3.73 7.17
CA VAL A 40 -0.17 -3.97 7.09
C VAL A 40 -0.43 -5.43 7.45
N SER A 41 -1.29 -5.66 8.43
CA SER A 41 -1.68 -7.01 8.82
C SER A 41 -2.93 -7.42 8.04
N PHE A 42 -2.78 -8.33 7.10
CA PHE A 42 -3.89 -8.82 6.29
C PHE A 42 -4.80 -9.79 7.03
N SER A 43 -4.35 -10.31 8.18
CA SER A 43 -5.17 -11.16 9.04
C SER A 43 -6.04 -10.36 10.01
N ASP A 44 -5.79 -9.06 10.14
CA ASP A 44 -6.54 -8.18 11.02
C ASP A 44 -7.53 -7.37 10.20
N LYS A 45 -8.82 -7.72 10.33
CA LYS A 45 -9.88 -7.07 9.56
C LYS A 45 -9.96 -5.58 9.84
N SER A 46 -9.70 -5.13 11.07
CA SER A 46 -9.74 -3.71 11.38
C SER A 46 -8.65 -2.95 10.66
N GLU A 47 -7.47 -3.57 10.45
CA GLU A 47 -6.38 -2.95 9.71
C GLU A 47 -6.71 -2.87 8.22
N THR A 48 -7.22 -3.97 7.63
CA THR A 48 -7.59 -3.96 6.21
C THR A 48 -8.75 -3.01 5.93
N ASP A 49 -9.71 -2.92 6.85
CA ASP A 49 -10.81 -1.96 6.73
C ASP A 49 -10.30 -0.52 6.74
N ARG A 50 -9.29 -0.21 7.56
CA ARG A 50 -8.67 1.13 7.58
C ARG A 50 -7.98 1.44 6.26
N VAL A 51 -7.30 0.48 5.66
CA VAL A 51 -6.67 0.68 4.34
C VAL A 51 -7.75 0.95 3.30
N ARG A 52 -8.83 0.16 3.30
CA ARG A 52 -9.95 0.36 2.37
C ARG A 52 -10.56 1.75 2.54
N ASP A 53 -10.93 2.11 3.76
CA ASP A 53 -11.69 3.34 3.99
C ASP A 53 -10.82 4.58 4.01
N GLY A 54 -9.62 4.49 4.58
CA GLY A 54 -8.72 5.63 4.72
C GLY A 54 -7.87 5.88 3.49
N PHE A 55 -7.31 4.83 2.90
CA PHE A 55 -6.41 4.98 1.75
C PHE A 55 -7.16 4.86 0.42
N MET A 56 -7.87 3.75 0.23
CA MET A 56 -8.50 3.50 -1.07
C MET A 56 -9.65 4.48 -1.35
N LYS A 57 -10.53 4.68 -0.39
CA LYS A 57 -11.67 5.58 -0.60
C LYS A 57 -11.28 7.06 -0.49
N LYS A 58 -10.58 7.45 0.56
CA LYS A 58 -10.27 8.85 0.81
C LYS A 58 -9.11 9.36 -0.04
N LYS A 59 -7.99 8.66 -0.02
CA LYS A 59 -6.79 9.15 -0.73
C LYS A 59 -6.86 8.87 -2.21
N LEU A 60 -7.21 7.64 -2.61
CA LEU A 60 -7.32 7.28 -4.03
C LEU A 60 -8.64 7.75 -4.65
N GLY A 61 -9.62 8.11 -3.83
CA GLY A 61 -10.90 8.58 -4.32
C GLY A 61 -11.74 7.53 -5.01
N LEU A 62 -11.58 6.26 -4.61
CA LEU A 62 -12.28 5.16 -5.24
C LEU A 62 -13.75 5.12 -4.79
N THR A 63 -14.65 4.85 -5.74
CA THR A 63 -16.09 4.78 -5.48
C THR A 63 -16.64 3.37 -5.62
N ASP A 64 -15.77 2.39 -5.83
CA ASP A 64 -16.13 0.99 -5.94
C ASP A 64 -16.79 0.50 -4.65
N SER A 65 -17.55 -0.59 -4.74
CA SER A 65 -18.18 -1.19 -3.55
C SER A 65 -17.11 -1.70 -2.59
N ASP A 66 -17.48 -1.81 -1.30
CA ASP A 66 -16.57 -2.35 -0.30
C ASP A 66 -16.09 -3.75 -0.68
N ALA A 67 -16.98 -4.58 -1.24
CA ALA A 67 -16.61 -5.92 -1.67
C ALA A 67 -15.55 -5.90 -2.77
N ASP A 68 -15.68 -4.99 -3.74
CA ASP A 68 -14.70 -4.85 -4.82
C ASP A 68 -13.36 -4.35 -4.30
N LEU A 69 -13.38 -3.38 -3.39
CA LEU A 69 -12.16 -2.85 -2.79
C LEU A 69 -11.47 -3.90 -1.93
N ASP A 70 -12.24 -4.67 -1.17
CA ASP A 70 -11.71 -5.76 -0.35
C ASP A 70 -11.06 -6.83 -1.23
N ALA A 71 -11.67 -7.15 -2.38
CA ALA A 71 -11.11 -8.12 -3.31
C ALA A 71 -9.78 -7.63 -3.89
N ALA A 72 -9.69 -6.34 -4.25
CA ALA A 72 -8.45 -5.77 -4.75
C ALA A 72 -7.35 -5.79 -3.70
N LEU A 73 -7.71 -5.47 -2.45
CA LEU A 73 -6.76 -5.51 -1.34
C LEU A 73 -6.27 -6.94 -1.10
N ALA A 74 -7.18 -7.92 -1.15
CA ALA A 74 -6.83 -9.33 -1.01
C ALA A 74 -5.88 -9.79 -2.13
N ASP A 75 -6.07 -9.30 -3.35
CA ASP A 75 -5.17 -9.61 -4.47
C ASP A 75 -3.75 -9.11 -4.21
N VAL A 76 -3.61 -7.91 -3.64
CA VAL A 76 -2.30 -7.38 -3.24
C VAL A 76 -1.68 -8.29 -2.18
N GLY A 77 -2.46 -8.73 -1.20
CA GLY A 77 -2.00 -9.66 -0.18
C GLY A 77 -1.49 -10.97 -0.78
N LYS A 78 -2.18 -11.48 -1.80
CA LYS A 78 -1.73 -12.70 -2.51
C LYS A 78 -0.42 -12.47 -3.26
N THR A 79 -0.31 -11.32 -3.93
CA THR A 79 0.93 -10.95 -4.63
C THR A 79 2.11 -10.94 -3.67
N MET A 80 1.90 -10.45 -2.46
CA MET A 80 2.93 -10.35 -1.44
C MET A 80 3.00 -11.57 -0.52
N HIS A 81 2.43 -12.69 -0.94
CA HIS A 81 2.31 -13.91 -0.13
C HIS A 81 3.66 -14.39 0.43
N ALA A 82 4.74 -14.21 -0.32
CA ALA A 82 6.07 -14.63 0.11
C ALA A 82 6.60 -13.84 1.31
N ASP A 83 6.08 -12.63 1.54
CA ASP A 83 6.48 -11.81 2.68
C ASP A 83 5.53 -12.03 3.85
N ARG A 84 6.07 -12.48 4.97
CA ARG A 84 5.30 -12.66 6.22
C ARG A 84 4.83 -11.32 6.76
N THR A 85 5.70 -10.31 6.66
CA THR A 85 5.37 -8.94 7.03
C THR A 85 5.31 -8.10 5.75
N LYS A 86 4.20 -7.41 5.56
CA LYS A 86 3.96 -6.67 4.33
C LYS A 86 4.06 -5.18 4.59
N ASN A 87 5.04 -4.54 3.95
CA ASN A 87 5.29 -3.11 4.14
C ASN A 87 4.12 -2.28 3.62
N ARG A 88 3.68 -1.32 4.43
CA ARG A 88 2.59 -0.41 4.07
C ARG A 88 2.89 0.33 2.77
N VAL A 89 4.12 0.79 2.58
CA VAL A 89 4.51 1.50 1.35
C VAL A 89 4.25 0.61 0.13
N THR A 90 4.66 -0.66 0.19
CA THR A 90 4.47 -1.58 -0.94
C THR A 90 3.00 -1.86 -1.18
N VAL A 91 2.22 -2.11 -0.13
CA VAL A 91 0.78 -2.33 -0.24
C VAL A 91 0.12 -1.14 -0.92
N TYR A 92 0.43 0.06 -0.45
CA TYR A 92 -0.16 1.29 -1.00
C TYR A 92 0.26 1.53 -2.44
N TYR A 93 1.55 1.27 -2.76
CA TYR A 93 2.02 1.41 -4.14
C TYR A 93 1.28 0.47 -5.08
N LEU A 94 1.17 -0.81 -4.71
CA LEU A 94 0.50 -1.80 -5.56
C LEU A 94 -0.97 -1.48 -5.75
N LEU A 95 -1.65 -0.98 -4.71
CA LEU A 95 -3.04 -0.54 -4.83
C LEU A 95 -3.16 0.65 -5.76
N ALA A 96 -2.31 1.66 -5.61
CA ALA A 96 -2.33 2.84 -6.46
C ALA A 96 -2.04 2.47 -7.93
N GLU A 97 -1.08 1.58 -8.14
CA GLU A 97 -0.74 1.09 -9.48
C GLU A 97 -1.91 0.35 -10.11
N LYS A 98 -2.57 -0.51 -9.34
CA LYS A 98 -3.71 -1.30 -9.79
C LYS A 98 -4.85 -0.43 -10.32
N TYR A 99 -5.07 0.71 -9.69
CA TYR A 99 -6.15 1.63 -10.07
C TYR A 99 -5.69 2.80 -10.94
N GLY A 100 -4.42 2.82 -11.34
CA GLY A 100 -3.90 3.91 -12.17
C GLY A 100 -3.85 5.24 -11.46
N LYS A 101 -3.59 5.24 -10.14
CA LYS A 101 -3.61 6.43 -9.29
C LYS A 101 -2.23 6.87 -8.81
N LEU A 102 -1.16 6.37 -9.42
CA LEU A 102 0.20 6.75 -9.02
C LEU A 102 0.46 8.25 -9.16
N ASP A 103 -0.23 8.91 -10.09
CA ASP A 103 -0.08 10.36 -10.31
C ASP A 103 -0.40 11.18 -9.05
N LEU A 104 -1.22 10.64 -8.15
CA LEU A 104 -1.54 11.34 -6.90
C LEU A 104 -0.33 11.51 -5.99
N PHE A 105 0.73 10.75 -6.22
CA PHE A 105 1.91 10.73 -5.35
C PHE A 105 3.18 11.28 -6.02
N ARG A 106 3.13 11.54 -7.29
CA ARG A 106 4.28 12.09 -8.04
C ARG A 106 4.55 13.54 -7.72
#